data_d20b2df1c4eb3053296ebaad1c1fafec
#
_entry.id   d20b2df1c4eb3053296ebaad1c1fafec
#
_cell.length_a   1.000
_cell.length_b   1.000
_cell.length_c   1.000
_cell.angle_alpha   90.00
_cell.angle_beta   90.00
_cell.angle_gamma   90.00
#
_symmetry.space_group_name_H-M   'P 1'
#
loop_
_entity.id
_entity.type
_entity.pdbx_description
1 polymer ?
#
loop_
_entity_poly.entity_id
_entity_poly.type
_entity_poly.pdbx_seq_one_letter_code
_entity_poly.pdbx_strand_id
1 'polypeptide(L)'
;MREADDPADDAPTEAPPGTGEELEASADIHKDAWSQTIDDMEAMGDELEDDGWDVVTVITADTAPEAPDVGDDDLWGLVHVVPDNFADEFRSAVERGEFPRFDLFRAEAEGRVFHVTQLLDPGTETAILIAGNFLRHRADGLVRTARDEAEMYTHARTLSGEHLGSFRHDDYEKFFPEADRLVELGEDES
;
A
#
# COMPACT_ATOMS: atom_id res chain seq x y z
N MET A 1 6.65 -64.91 26.55
CA MET A 1 6.72 -64.21 25.32
C MET A 1 5.52 -63.35 25.11
N ARG A 2 5.62 -62.16 25.42
CA ARG A 2 4.56 -61.19 25.25
C ARG A 2 5.09 -60.02 24.43
N GLU A 3 4.59 -59.94 23.21
CA GLU A 3 4.76 -58.75 22.40
C GLU A 3 3.94 -57.65 23.05
N ALA A 4 4.62 -56.63 23.49
CA ALA A 4 3.98 -55.41 23.87
C ALA A 4 3.52 -54.74 22.58
N ASP A 5 2.24 -54.80 22.35
CA ASP A 5 1.58 -53.96 21.36
C ASP A 5 1.66 -52.53 21.90
N ASP A 6 2.58 -51.78 21.37
CA ASP A 6 2.69 -50.38 21.65
C ASP A 6 1.64 -49.69 20.79
N PRO A 7 0.53 -49.17 21.33
CA PRO A 7 -0.37 -48.38 20.54
C PRO A 7 0.37 -47.12 20.21
N ALA A 8 0.73 -46.98 18.94
CA ALA A 8 1.19 -45.72 18.39
C ALA A 8 0.22 -44.65 18.87
N ASP A 9 0.72 -43.76 19.67
CA ASP A 9 0.04 -42.57 20.09
C ASP A 9 -0.09 -41.68 18.86
N ASP A 10 -1.15 -41.95 18.10
CA ASP A 10 -1.55 -41.12 16.98
C ASP A 10 -2.26 -39.89 17.56
N ALA A 11 -1.49 -39.06 18.23
CA ALA A 11 -1.95 -37.76 18.62
C ALA A 11 -2.29 -36.98 17.33
N PRO A 12 -3.51 -36.48 17.19
CA PRO A 12 -3.83 -35.64 16.07
C PRO A 12 -2.89 -34.44 16.12
N THR A 13 -2.04 -34.33 15.13
CA THR A 13 -1.23 -33.15 14.93
C THR A 13 -2.21 -32.02 14.63
N GLU A 14 -2.53 -31.25 15.63
CA GLU A 14 -3.27 -30.01 15.39
C GLU A 14 -2.46 -29.18 14.41
N ALA A 15 -3.00 -29.02 13.22
CA ALA A 15 -2.43 -28.09 12.26
C ALA A 15 -2.36 -26.70 12.90
N PRO A 16 -1.25 -25.97 12.72
CA PRO A 16 -1.14 -24.64 13.29
C PRO A 16 -2.29 -23.74 12.80
N PRO A 17 -2.72 -22.75 13.60
CA PRO A 17 -3.76 -21.82 13.19
C PRO A 17 -3.38 -21.16 11.86
N GLY A 18 -4.24 -21.26 10.88
CA GLY A 18 -3.97 -20.87 9.50
C GLY A 18 -3.98 -22.06 8.56
N THR A 19 -4.97 -22.97 8.77
CA THR A 19 -5.21 -24.07 7.83
C THR A 19 -5.45 -23.55 6.43
N GLY A 20 -5.23 -24.38 5.40
CA GLY A 20 -5.40 -24.02 4.00
C GLY A 20 -6.73 -23.31 3.71
N GLU A 21 -7.81 -23.68 4.38
CA GLU A 21 -9.13 -23.05 4.22
C GLU A 21 -9.18 -21.60 4.70
N GLU A 22 -8.53 -21.28 5.83
CA GLU A 22 -8.46 -19.91 6.34
C GLU A 22 -7.59 -19.02 5.44
N LEU A 23 -6.48 -19.56 4.94
CA LEU A 23 -5.62 -18.86 3.99
C LEU A 23 -6.32 -18.61 2.67
N GLU A 24 -7.09 -19.57 2.17
CA GLU A 24 -7.90 -19.41 0.96
C GLU A 24 -8.99 -18.36 1.16
N ALA A 25 -9.68 -18.36 2.29
CA ALA A 25 -10.70 -17.38 2.62
C ALA A 25 -10.11 -15.96 2.71
N SER A 26 -8.95 -15.80 3.34
CA SER A 26 -8.23 -14.51 3.39
C SER A 26 -7.78 -14.05 2.01
N ALA A 27 -7.29 -14.98 1.17
CA ALA A 27 -6.89 -14.65 -0.20
C ALA A 27 -8.06 -14.18 -1.05
N ASP A 28 -9.23 -14.79 -0.89
CA ASP A 28 -10.46 -14.37 -1.59
C ASP A 28 -10.91 -12.98 -1.13
N ILE A 29 -10.86 -12.70 0.17
CA ILE A 29 -11.17 -11.38 0.72
C ILE A 29 -10.21 -10.31 0.18
N HIS A 30 -8.92 -10.60 0.14
CA HIS A 30 -7.91 -9.69 -0.42
C HIS A 30 -8.13 -9.45 -1.91
N LYS A 31 -8.48 -10.49 -2.66
CA LYS A 31 -8.77 -10.38 -4.10
C LYS A 31 -10.00 -9.51 -4.35
N ASP A 32 -11.06 -9.70 -3.59
CA ASP A 32 -12.29 -8.91 -3.70
C ASP A 32 -12.03 -7.45 -3.33
N ALA A 33 -11.28 -7.20 -2.26
CA ALA A 33 -10.91 -5.85 -1.82
C ALA A 33 -10.02 -5.16 -2.87
N TRP A 34 -9.09 -5.88 -3.49
CA TRP A 34 -8.25 -5.35 -4.56
C TRP A 34 -9.06 -5.00 -5.81
N SER A 35 -9.96 -5.89 -6.20
CA SER A 35 -10.86 -5.63 -7.34
C SER A 35 -11.72 -4.40 -7.09
N GLN A 36 -12.27 -4.25 -5.89
CA GLN A 36 -13.06 -3.07 -5.52
C GLN A 36 -12.21 -1.79 -5.54
N THR A 37 -10.97 -1.85 -5.08
CA THR A 37 -10.04 -0.71 -5.09
C THR A 37 -9.76 -0.23 -6.51
N ILE A 38 -9.56 -1.17 -7.44
CA ILE A 38 -9.34 -0.86 -8.85
C ILE A 38 -10.59 -0.24 -9.47
N ASP A 39 -11.78 -0.83 -9.22
CA ASP A 39 -13.05 -0.30 -9.70
C ASP A 39 -13.29 1.13 -9.18
N ASP A 40 -13.01 1.38 -7.93
CA ASP A 40 -13.12 2.71 -7.31
C ASP A 40 -12.16 3.71 -7.96
N MET A 41 -10.93 3.30 -8.22
CA MET A 41 -9.94 4.14 -8.91
C MET A 41 -10.40 4.50 -10.33
N GLU A 42 -10.93 3.53 -11.08
CA GLU A 42 -11.45 3.75 -12.43
C GLU A 42 -12.62 4.73 -12.42
N ALA A 43 -13.55 4.59 -11.46
CA ALA A 43 -14.67 5.50 -11.29
C ALA A 43 -14.21 6.94 -10.95
N MET A 44 -13.22 7.08 -10.08
CA MET A 44 -12.63 8.38 -9.77
C MET A 44 -11.95 9.03 -10.99
N GLY A 45 -11.24 8.22 -11.78
CA GLY A 45 -10.62 8.67 -13.02
C GLY A 45 -11.64 9.15 -14.03
N ASP A 46 -12.72 8.44 -14.21
CA ASP A 46 -13.82 8.79 -15.13
C ASP A 46 -14.47 10.12 -14.71
N GLU A 47 -14.70 10.34 -13.42
CA GLU A 47 -15.24 11.59 -12.90
C GLU A 47 -14.31 12.79 -13.19
N LEU A 48 -13.02 12.62 -13.00
CA LEU A 48 -12.02 13.65 -13.30
C LEU A 48 -11.95 13.95 -14.80
N GLU A 49 -11.97 12.92 -15.66
CA GLU A 49 -12.01 13.08 -17.11
C GLU A 49 -13.25 13.83 -17.57
N ASP A 50 -14.41 13.54 -17.00
CA ASP A 50 -15.66 14.24 -17.25
C ASP A 50 -15.58 15.74 -16.88
N ASP A 51 -14.77 16.07 -15.88
CA ASP A 51 -14.49 17.45 -15.45
C ASP A 51 -13.37 18.11 -16.27
N GLY A 52 -12.83 17.44 -17.26
CA GLY A 52 -11.82 18.00 -18.19
C GLY A 52 -10.36 17.74 -17.79
N TRP A 53 -10.11 16.87 -16.82
CA TRP A 53 -8.75 16.55 -16.38
C TRP A 53 -8.10 15.51 -17.28
N ASP A 54 -6.78 15.64 -17.45
CA ASP A 54 -5.92 14.58 -17.96
C ASP A 54 -5.61 13.60 -16.83
N VAL A 55 -6.04 12.35 -16.95
CA VAL A 55 -5.92 11.37 -15.88
C VAL A 55 -5.01 10.21 -16.29
N VAL A 56 -4.06 9.88 -15.43
CA VAL A 56 -3.25 8.67 -15.53
C VAL A 56 -3.63 7.76 -14.36
N THR A 57 -4.06 6.56 -14.65
CA THR A 57 -4.36 5.54 -13.64
C THR A 57 -3.30 4.46 -13.67
N VAL A 58 -2.79 4.09 -12.50
CA VAL A 58 -1.77 3.06 -12.36
C VAL A 58 -2.20 2.01 -11.35
N ILE A 59 -2.23 0.76 -11.80
CA ILE A 59 -2.33 -0.41 -10.92
C ILE A 59 -0.90 -0.85 -10.64
N THR A 60 -0.44 -0.73 -9.40
CA THR A 60 0.93 -1.05 -9.05
C THR A 60 1.19 -2.55 -9.05
N ALA A 61 2.40 -2.94 -9.42
CA ALA A 61 2.87 -4.32 -9.30
C ALA A 61 3.17 -4.68 -7.84
N ASP A 62 3.64 -3.70 -7.07
CA ASP A 62 3.95 -3.83 -5.64
C ASP A 62 3.91 -2.46 -4.97
N THR A 63 3.59 -2.45 -3.68
CA THR A 63 3.70 -1.27 -2.82
C THR A 63 4.40 -1.67 -1.52
N ALA A 64 5.52 -1.03 -1.24
CA ALA A 64 6.31 -1.30 -0.03
C ALA A 64 6.32 -0.07 0.89
N PRO A 65 5.89 -0.22 2.16
CA PRO A 65 6.13 0.78 3.16
C PRO A 65 7.58 0.71 3.62
N GLU A 66 8.38 1.71 3.29
CA GLU A 66 9.82 1.76 3.61
C GLU A 66 10.13 2.84 4.66
N ALA A 67 10.60 2.40 5.83
CA ALA A 67 11.20 3.30 6.81
C ALA A 67 12.63 3.67 6.36
N PRO A 68 13.24 4.76 6.90
CA PRO A 68 14.56 5.21 6.46
C PRO A 68 15.67 4.16 6.52
N ASP A 69 15.54 3.19 7.42
CA ASP A 69 16.57 2.16 7.66
C ASP A 69 16.33 0.85 6.89
N VAL A 70 15.27 0.75 6.09
CA VAL A 70 14.80 -0.52 5.51
C VAL A 70 15.10 -0.65 4.02
N GLY A 71 15.21 0.45 3.27
CA GLY A 71 15.46 0.44 1.83
C GLY A 71 16.93 0.53 1.47
N ASP A 72 17.28 0.08 0.28
CA ASP A 72 18.62 0.26 -0.30
C ASP A 72 18.88 1.70 -0.74
N ASP A 73 17.82 2.49 -0.86
CA ASP A 73 17.86 3.89 -1.22
C ASP A 73 17.50 4.76 0.00
N ASP A 74 18.00 5.99 0.07
CA ASP A 74 17.67 6.96 1.12
C ASP A 74 16.20 7.44 1.06
N LEU A 75 15.38 6.78 0.26
CA LEU A 75 13.97 7.09 0.10
C LEU A 75 13.14 6.36 1.16
N TRP A 76 12.40 7.12 1.93
CA TRP A 76 11.41 6.57 2.86
C TRP A 76 10.00 7.02 2.48
N GLY A 77 9.01 6.18 2.76
CA GLY A 77 7.63 6.42 2.37
C GLY A 77 6.96 5.18 1.82
N LEU A 78 5.88 5.37 1.07
CA LEU A 78 5.27 4.31 0.28
C LEU A 78 5.93 4.28 -1.10
N VAL A 79 6.62 3.18 -1.39
CA VAL A 79 7.30 2.98 -2.67
C VAL A 79 6.44 2.08 -3.55
N HIS A 80 5.99 2.64 -4.67
CA HIS A 80 5.16 1.93 -5.65
C HIS A 80 5.99 1.48 -6.83
N VAL A 81 5.85 0.22 -7.19
CA VAL A 81 6.42 -0.32 -8.43
C VAL A 81 5.39 -0.17 -9.54
N VAL A 82 5.72 0.68 -10.49
CA VAL A 82 4.89 0.96 -11.67
C VAL A 82 5.27 -0.03 -12.78
N PRO A 83 4.29 -0.78 -13.30
CA PRO A 83 4.56 -1.68 -14.43
C PRO A 83 5.10 -0.92 -15.66
N ASP A 84 5.97 -1.56 -16.42
CA ASP A 84 6.66 -0.92 -17.56
C ASP A 84 5.69 -0.33 -18.60
N ASN A 85 4.53 -0.94 -18.79
CA ASN A 85 3.52 -0.46 -19.73
C ASN A 85 2.87 0.87 -19.30
N PHE A 86 3.00 1.28 -18.04
CA PHE A 86 2.51 2.56 -17.52
C PHE A 86 3.63 3.59 -17.28
N ALA A 87 4.89 3.16 -17.37
CA ALA A 87 6.03 3.98 -16.96
C ALA A 87 6.15 5.29 -17.79
N ASP A 88 6.01 5.22 -19.10
CA ASP A 88 6.14 6.40 -19.99
C ASP A 88 5.00 7.40 -19.76
N GLU A 89 3.78 6.92 -19.61
CA GLU A 89 2.62 7.75 -19.35
C GLU A 89 2.74 8.44 -17.98
N PHE A 90 3.17 7.69 -16.97
CA PHE A 90 3.44 8.20 -15.63
C PHE A 90 4.51 9.29 -15.64
N ARG A 91 5.63 9.02 -16.28
CA ARG A 91 6.74 9.97 -16.42
C ARG A 91 6.30 11.27 -17.11
N SER A 92 5.55 11.15 -18.20
CA SER A 92 5.00 12.30 -18.92
C SER A 92 4.06 13.14 -18.04
N ALA A 93 3.23 12.50 -17.23
CA ALA A 93 2.34 13.21 -16.31
C ALA A 93 3.14 13.95 -15.22
N VAL A 94 4.15 13.30 -14.63
CA VAL A 94 5.02 13.92 -13.62
C VAL A 94 5.75 15.15 -14.16
N GLU A 95 6.22 15.10 -15.41
CA GLU A 95 6.90 16.21 -16.07
C GLU A 95 5.98 17.41 -16.36
N ARG A 96 4.67 17.18 -16.49
CA ARG A 96 3.70 18.24 -16.79
C ARG A 96 3.29 19.08 -15.59
N GLY A 97 3.40 18.55 -14.36
CA GLY A 97 2.84 19.20 -13.18
C GLY A 97 3.71 19.11 -11.95
N GLU A 98 3.30 19.83 -10.90
CA GLU A 98 3.95 19.85 -9.60
C GLU A 98 3.18 19.05 -8.54
N PHE A 99 1.90 18.75 -8.78
CA PHE A 99 1.00 17.97 -7.91
C PHE A 99 0.96 18.47 -6.45
N PRO A 100 0.55 19.73 -6.22
CA PRO A 100 0.54 20.32 -4.89
C PRO A 100 -0.56 19.78 -3.99
N ARG A 101 -1.52 19.03 -4.53
CA ARG A 101 -2.64 18.44 -3.79
C ARG A 101 -2.65 16.94 -3.92
N PHE A 102 -3.08 16.29 -2.85
CA PHE A 102 -3.34 14.86 -2.88
C PHE A 102 -4.59 14.52 -2.09
N ASP A 103 -5.15 13.38 -2.39
CA ASP A 103 -6.16 12.74 -1.58
C ASP A 103 -5.88 11.25 -1.47
N LEU A 104 -6.40 10.61 -0.44
CA LEU A 104 -6.19 9.19 -0.22
C LEU A 104 -7.50 8.51 0.15
N PHE A 105 -7.81 7.47 -0.57
CA PHE A 105 -8.93 6.57 -0.30
C PHE A 105 -8.37 5.24 0.16
N ARG A 106 -8.81 4.77 1.30
CA ARG A 106 -8.20 3.63 1.95
C ARG A 106 -9.28 2.71 2.54
N ALA A 107 -9.04 1.42 2.43
CA ALA A 107 -9.82 0.37 3.09
C ALA A 107 -8.86 -0.66 3.67
N GLU A 108 -9.25 -1.32 4.73
CA GLU A 108 -8.48 -2.37 5.37
C GLU A 108 -9.29 -3.66 5.41
N ALA A 109 -8.67 -4.76 5.02
CA ALA A 109 -9.26 -6.08 5.05
C ALA A 109 -8.20 -7.12 5.42
N GLU A 110 -8.48 -7.94 6.43
CA GLU A 110 -7.61 -9.05 6.86
C GLU A 110 -6.12 -8.66 7.00
N GLY A 111 -5.85 -7.54 7.68
CA GLY A 111 -4.50 -7.05 7.95
C GLY A 111 -3.77 -6.45 6.76
N ARG A 112 -4.46 -6.19 5.65
CA ARG A 112 -3.93 -5.55 4.46
C ARG A 112 -4.64 -4.23 4.21
N VAL A 113 -3.86 -3.21 3.90
CA VAL A 113 -4.38 -1.89 3.53
C VAL A 113 -4.43 -1.80 2.02
N PHE A 114 -5.59 -1.43 1.50
CA PHE A 114 -5.84 -1.14 0.09
C PHE A 114 -6.07 0.36 -0.06
N HIS A 115 -5.46 0.99 -1.04
CA HIS A 115 -5.59 2.43 -1.17
C HIS A 115 -5.53 2.89 -2.63
N VAL A 116 -6.14 4.05 -2.87
CA VAL A 116 -5.95 4.85 -4.07
C VAL A 116 -5.35 6.18 -3.64
N THR A 117 -4.15 6.47 -4.10
CA THR A 117 -3.52 7.78 -3.92
C THR A 117 -3.85 8.63 -5.13
N GLN A 118 -4.49 9.77 -4.91
CA GLN A 118 -4.87 10.72 -5.94
C GLN A 118 -3.95 11.93 -5.85
N LEU A 119 -3.09 12.11 -6.85
CA LEU A 119 -2.19 13.25 -6.96
C LEU A 119 -2.79 14.25 -7.95
N LEU A 120 -2.97 15.49 -7.54
CA LEU A 120 -3.69 16.49 -8.30
C LEU A 120 -2.85 17.75 -8.56
N ASP A 121 -2.82 18.16 -9.80
CA ASP A 121 -2.30 19.47 -10.19
C ASP A 121 -3.41 20.30 -10.84
N PRO A 122 -4.07 21.21 -10.09
CA PRO A 122 -5.09 22.07 -10.65
C PRO A 122 -4.58 23.06 -11.67
N GLY A 123 -3.30 23.42 -11.61
CA GLY A 123 -2.69 24.37 -12.55
C GLY A 123 -2.60 23.84 -13.98
N THR A 124 -2.38 22.53 -14.11
CA THR A 124 -2.31 21.85 -15.41
C THR A 124 -3.53 20.95 -15.68
N GLU A 125 -4.43 20.83 -14.71
CA GLU A 125 -5.56 19.90 -14.72
C GLU A 125 -5.11 18.46 -15.02
N THR A 126 -4.02 18.04 -14.37
CA THR A 126 -3.47 16.69 -14.48
C THR A 126 -3.66 15.95 -13.17
N ALA A 127 -4.11 14.71 -13.25
CA ALA A 127 -4.28 13.81 -12.10
C ALA A 127 -3.56 12.49 -12.34
N ILE A 128 -2.93 11.98 -11.27
CA ILE A 128 -2.35 10.64 -11.25
C ILE A 128 -3.04 9.86 -10.12
N LEU A 129 -3.65 8.73 -10.46
CA LEU A 129 -4.29 7.85 -9.51
C LEU A 129 -3.49 6.55 -9.41
N ILE A 130 -3.08 6.19 -8.20
CA ILE A 130 -2.24 5.03 -7.95
C ILE A 130 -2.98 4.08 -7.02
N ALA A 131 -3.33 2.90 -7.50
CA ALA A 131 -3.88 1.82 -6.67
C ALA A 131 -2.75 0.95 -6.14
N GLY A 132 -2.71 0.78 -4.83
CA GLY A 132 -1.70 -0.03 -4.16
C GLY A 132 -2.27 -0.76 -2.95
N ASN A 133 -1.50 -1.70 -2.44
CA ASN A 133 -1.82 -2.39 -1.21
C ASN A 133 -0.55 -2.86 -0.52
N PHE A 134 -0.61 -2.99 0.80
CA PHE A 134 0.50 -3.47 1.62
C PHE A 134 0.00 -4.13 2.90
N LEU A 135 0.81 -4.98 3.49
CA LEU A 135 0.52 -5.56 4.81
C LEU A 135 0.70 -4.49 5.88
N ARG A 136 -0.34 -4.28 6.67
CA ARG A 136 -0.38 -3.23 7.69
C ARG A 136 0.80 -3.27 8.65
N HIS A 137 1.15 -4.47 9.14
CA HIS A 137 2.23 -4.64 10.13
C HIS A 137 3.60 -4.25 9.58
N ARG A 138 3.79 -4.22 8.26
CA ARG A 138 5.05 -3.79 7.64
C ARG A 138 5.23 -2.27 7.64
N ALA A 139 4.16 -1.54 7.90
CA ALA A 139 4.18 -0.09 7.90
C ALA A 139 4.54 0.54 9.25
N ASP A 140 4.68 -0.22 10.33
CA ASP A 140 4.87 0.30 11.69
C ASP A 140 6.07 1.25 11.79
N GLY A 141 7.19 0.89 11.20
CA GLY A 141 8.39 1.75 11.17
C GLY A 141 8.17 3.04 10.38
N LEU A 142 7.50 2.93 9.24
CA LEU A 142 7.16 4.09 8.42
C LEU A 142 6.20 5.04 9.13
N VAL A 143 5.19 4.50 9.81
CA VAL A 143 4.21 5.30 10.58
C VAL A 143 4.91 6.13 11.65
N ARG A 144 5.86 5.54 12.38
CA ARG A 144 6.64 6.26 13.40
C ARG A 144 7.45 7.40 12.78
N THR A 145 8.12 7.13 11.66
CA THR A 145 8.91 8.13 10.94
C THR A 145 8.03 9.27 10.43
N ALA A 146 6.91 8.96 9.78
CA ALA A 146 5.98 9.95 9.26
C ALA A 146 5.44 10.85 10.38
N ARG A 147 5.15 10.27 11.53
CA ARG A 147 4.71 11.02 12.71
C ARG A 147 5.83 11.94 13.26
N ASP A 148 7.03 11.40 13.42
CA ASP A 148 8.16 12.16 13.99
C ASP A 148 8.57 13.31 13.07
N GLU A 149 8.55 13.11 11.76
CA GLU A 149 8.89 14.11 10.75
C GLU A 149 7.71 15.02 10.39
N ALA A 150 6.48 14.66 10.75
CA ALA A 150 5.24 15.33 10.39
C ALA A 150 5.07 15.46 8.86
N GLU A 151 5.53 14.47 8.12
CA GLU A 151 5.44 14.40 6.67
C GLU A 151 5.46 12.95 6.19
N MET A 152 5.10 12.75 4.93
CA MET A 152 5.06 11.45 4.28
C MET A 152 5.50 11.59 2.82
N TYR A 153 6.03 10.53 2.25
CA TYR A 153 6.43 10.50 0.85
C TYR A 153 5.75 9.37 0.09
N THR A 154 5.40 9.66 -1.14
CA THR A 154 5.01 8.67 -2.16
C THR A 154 6.10 8.65 -3.21
N HIS A 155 6.65 7.47 -3.46
CA HIS A 155 7.66 7.27 -4.49
C HIS A 155 7.15 6.30 -5.54
N ALA A 156 7.53 6.51 -6.79
CA ALA A 156 7.24 5.60 -7.89
C ALA A 156 8.53 5.23 -8.60
N ARG A 157 8.69 3.94 -8.85
CA ARG A 157 9.84 3.38 -9.60
C ARG A 157 9.38 2.26 -10.52
N THR A 158 10.18 1.93 -11.50
CA THR A 158 9.95 0.75 -12.33
C THR A 158 10.43 -0.52 -11.62
N LEU A 159 10.09 -1.68 -12.15
CA LEU A 159 10.56 -2.96 -11.62
C LEU A 159 12.11 -3.07 -11.66
N SER A 160 12.75 -2.45 -12.64
CA SER A 160 14.22 -2.39 -12.75
C SER A 160 14.88 -1.39 -11.79
N GLY A 161 14.07 -0.59 -11.07
CA GLY A 161 14.55 0.38 -10.09
C GLY A 161 14.72 1.80 -10.61
N GLU A 162 14.30 2.09 -11.84
CA GLU A 162 14.33 3.46 -12.37
C GLU A 162 13.31 4.34 -11.61
N HIS A 163 13.80 5.43 -11.04
CA HIS A 163 12.96 6.40 -10.33
C HIS A 163 12.10 7.20 -11.30
N LEU A 164 10.79 7.22 -11.07
CA LEU A 164 9.81 7.92 -11.90
C LEU A 164 9.33 9.23 -11.28
N GLY A 165 9.22 9.30 -9.98
CA GLY A 165 8.76 10.49 -9.27
C GLY A 165 8.69 10.31 -7.77
N SER A 166 8.73 11.43 -7.04
CA SER A 166 8.58 11.49 -5.60
C SER A 166 7.66 12.66 -5.25
N PHE A 167 6.76 12.42 -4.29
CA PHE A 167 5.77 13.39 -3.86
C PHE A 167 5.81 13.50 -2.34
N ARG A 168 5.94 14.73 -1.83
CA ARG A 168 5.92 15.02 -0.41
C ARG A 168 4.51 15.39 0.03
N HIS A 169 4.09 14.87 1.18
CA HIS A 169 2.78 15.12 1.77
C HIS A 169 2.91 15.63 3.19
N ASP A 170 2.25 16.73 3.50
CA ASP A 170 2.21 17.28 4.85
C ASP A 170 1.18 16.55 5.73
N ASP A 171 0.08 16.06 5.13
CA ASP A 171 -1.01 15.38 5.85
C ASP A 171 -0.78 13.87 5.92
N TYR A 172 0.27 13.42 6.62
CA TYR A 172 0.57 11.99 6.78
C TYR A 172 -0.59 11.20 7.42
N GLU A 173 -1.43 11.87 8.20
CA GLU A 173 -2.58 11.29 8.88
C GLU A 173 -3.60 10.66 7.92
N LYS A 174 -3.68 11.14 6.69
CA LYS A 174 -4.52 10.53 5.66
C LYS A 174 -4.06 9.11 5.31
N PHE A 175 -2.74 8.89 5.29
CA PHE A 175 -2.17 7.56 5.04
C PHE A 175 -2.31 6.65 6.26
N PHE A 176 -2.15 7.20 7.44
CA PHE A 176 -2.12 6.45 8.70
C PHE A 176 -3.02 7.11 9.75
N PRO A 177 -4.35 7.00 9.63
CA PRO A 177 -5.28 7.63 10.57
C PRO A 177 -5.17 7.09 11.99
N GLU A 178 -4.51 5.95 12.19
CA GLU A 178 -4.29 5.31 13.49
C GLU A 178 -2.88 5.55 14.05
N ALA A 179 -2.09 6.45 13.45
CA ALA A 179 -0.70 6.71 13.85
C ALA A 179 -0.58 7.02 15.36
N ASP A 180 -1.48 7.78 15.92
CA ASP A 180 -1.48 8.13 17.34
C ASP A 180 -1.79 6.93 18.24
N ARG A 181 -2.63 6.00 17.81
CA ARG A 181 -2.96 4.78 18.56
C ARG A 181 -1.78 3.81 18.66
N LEU A 182 -0.99 3.69 17.61
CA LEU A 182 0.16 2.80 17.57
C LEU A 182 1.25 3.24 18.56
N VAL A 183 1.29 4.51 18.88
CA VAL A 183 2.24 5.07 19.83
C VAL A 183 1.79 4.86 21.29
N GLU A 184 0.52 5.02 21.57
CA GLU A 184 -0.04 4.75 22.90
C GLU A 184 0.17 3.29 23.31
N LEU A 185 0.04 2.36 22.36
CA LEU A 185 0.28 0.93 22.62
C LEU A 185 1.77 0.59 22.81
N GLY A 186 2.67 1.37 22.24
CA GLY A 186 4.12 1.20 22.41
C GLY A 186 4.68 1.79 23.69
N GLU A 187 4.00 2.77 24.28
CA GLU A 187 4.40 3.40 25.55
C GLU A 187 3.96 2.58 26.77
N ASP A 188 2.92 1.75 26.63
CA ASP A 188 2.42 0.88 27.71
C ASP A 188 3.25 -0.41 27.89
N GLU A 189 4.18 -0.71 27.01
CA GLU A 189 5.04 -1.91 27.05
C GLU A 189 6.45 -1.64 27.62
N SER A 190 6.74 -0.45 28.11
CA SER A 190 8.05 -0.17 28.75
C SER A 190 8.01 -0.16 30.25
#